data_8d5cc41e86aa2f2e409a2b844d2cc03c
#
_entry.id   8d5cc41e86aa2f2e409a2b844d2cc03c
#
_cell.length_a   1.000
_cell.length_b   1.000
_cell.length_c   1.000
_cell.angle_alpha   90.00
_cell.angle_beta   90.00
_cell.angle_gamma   90.00
#
_symmetry.space_group_name_H-M   'P 1'
#
loop_
_entity.id
_entity.type
_entity.pdbx_description
1 polymer ?
#
loop_
_entity_poly.entity_id
_entity_poly.type
_entity_poly.pdbx_seq_one_letter_code
_entity_poly.pdbx_strand_id
1 'polypeptide(L)'
;ELDNLTFVINCNLQRLDGPVRGNGKIVQELEAVFRGAGWNVIKVIWGSGWDPLLQADRDGALVDIMNNTRDGDYQTFKANDGAYVREHFFGRDPRTAKMVDKWTDEQIWALRRGGHDYRKIYNAYKAATQFKGAPTVVLACTIKGYDLGTHFAGRNATHQMKKLALEDLKQFRDRLEIPISDKVL
;
A
#
# COMPACT_ATOMS: atom_id res chain seq x y z
N GLU A 1 -0.44 -18.28 -24.33
CA GLU A 1 0.31 -17.82 -25.52
C GLU A 1 1.11 -16.54 -25.31
N LEU A 2 0.74 -15.69 -24.33
CA LEU A 2 1.47 -14.49 -23.96
C LEU A 2 2.10 -14.62 -22.56
N ASP A 3 2.81 -15.69 -22.35
CA ASP A 3 3.40 -16.02 -21.04
C ASP A 3 4.62 -15.13 -20.69
N ASN A 4 5.07 -14.31 -21.62
CA ASN A 4 6.12 -13.30 -21.43
C ASN A 4 5.55 -11.87 -21.18
N LEU A 5 4.22 -11.71 -21.15
CA LEU A 5 3.57 -10.44 -20.84
C LEU A 5 3.32 -10.30 -19.34
N THR A 6 3.77 -9.20 -18.78
CA THR A 6 3.47 -8.82 -17.39
C THR A 6 2.88 -7.43 -17.34
N PHE A 7 1.67 -7.31 -16.80
CA PHE A 7 1.09 -6.02 -16.42
C PHE A 7 1.39 -5.73 -14.96
N VAL A 8 1.71 -4.48 -14.66
CA VAL A 8 1.84 -3.99 -13.28
C VAL A 8 0.84 -2.88 -13.07
N ILE A 9 -0.14 -3.12 -12.19
CA ILE A 9 -1.16 -2.14 -11.86
C ILE A 9 -0.82 -1.51 -10.52
N ASN A 10 -0.58 -0.20 -10.55
CA ASN A 10 -0.33 0.61 -9.37
C ASN A 10 -1.66 0.92 -8.66
N CYS A 11 -1.99 0.14 -7.64
CA CYS A 11 -3.24 0.24 -6.87
C CYS A 11 -3.07 1.19 -5.69
N ASN A 12 -3.14 2.50 -5.91
CA ASN A 12 -3.08 3.49 -4.83
C ASN A 12 -4.42 3.72 -4.12
N LEU A 13 -5.48 3.01 -4.51
CA LEU A 13 -6.84 3.02 -3.95
C LEU A 13 -7.57 4.36 -4.07
N GLN A 14 -7.07 5.29 -4.88
CA GLN A 14 -7.61 6.64 -5.04
C GLN A 14 -7.81 7.02 -6.50
N ARG A 15 -8.86 7.79 -6.76
CA ARG A 15 -9.00 8.63 -7.94
C ARG A 15 -8.74 10.10 -7.59
N LEU A 16 -9.33 11.05 -8.30
CA LEU A 16 -9.09 12.48 -8.10
C LEU A 16 -9.51 12.96 -6.70
N ASP A 17 -10.66 12.54 -6.22
CA ASP A 17 -11.39 13.11 -5.10
C ASP A 17 -11.92 12.08 -4.09
N GLY A 18 -11.51 10.82 -4.23
CA GLY A 18 -11.97 9.77 -3.33
C GLY A 18 -11.52 8.36 -3.73
N PRO A 19 -12.17 7.33 -3.20
CA PRO A 19 -11.94 5.93 -3.57
C PRO A 19 -12.25 5.67 -5.05
N VAL A 20 -11.62 4.66 -5.65
CA VAL A 20 -11.81 4.30 -7.07
C VAL A 20 -13.24 3.84 -7.34
N ARG A 21 -13.84 3.09 -6.42
CA ARG A 21 -15.18 2.54 -6.52
C ARG A 21 -16.00 2.78 -5.25
N GLY A 22 -17.31 2.87 -5.40
CA GLY A 22 -18.23 3.02 -4.28
C GLY A 22 -18.27 1.81 -3.34
N ASN A 23 -18.09 0.58 -3.84
CA ASN A 23 -17.97 -0.63 -3.03
C ASN A 23 -16.62 -0.74 -2.29
N GLY A 24 -15.62 0.02 -2.73
CA GLY A 24 -14.37 0.22 -2.02
C GLY A 24 -13.46 -1.00 -1.92
N LYS A 25 -13.45 -1.88 -2.94
CA LYS A 25 -12.62 -3.10 -2.96
C LYS A 25 -12.00 -3.36 -4.32
N ILE A 26 -11.32 -2.35 -4.85
CA ILE A 26 -10.80 -2.38 -6.23
C ILE A 26 -9.77 -3.48 -6.47
N VAL A 27 -8.93 -3.82 -5.49
CA VAL A 27 -7.92 -4.87 -5.67
C VAL A 27 -8.57 -6.24 -5.81
N GLN A 28 -9.61 -6.54 -5.01
CA GLN A 28 -10.36 -7.79 -5.13
C GLN A 28 -11.14 -7.86 -6.46
N GLU A 29 -11.71 -6.74 -6.90
CA GLU A 29 -12.38 -6.67 -8.20
C GLU A 29 -11.41 -6.94 -9.35
N LEU A 30 -10.25 -6.29 -9.36
CA LEU A 30 -9.22 -6.52 -10.38
C LEU A 30 -8.71 -7.96 -10.35
N GLU A 31 -8.47 -8.52 -9.15
CA GLU A 31 -8.10 -9.93 -9.01
C GLU A 31 -9.13 -10.85 -9.66
N ALA A 32 -10.42 -10.65 -9.37
CA ALA A 32 -11.50 -11.47 -9.93
C ALA A 32 -11.57 -11.37 -11.46
N VAL A 33 -11.44 -10.15 -12.01
CA VAL A 33 -11.46 -9.92 -13.46
C VAL A 33 -10.30 -10.62 -14.16
N PHE A 34 -9.06 -10.44 -13.67
CA PHE A 34 -7.89 -11.03 -14.29
C PHE A 34 -7.86 -12.56 -14.14
N ARG A 35 -8.26 -13.10 -12.97
CA ARG A 35 -8.38 -14.56 -12.80
C ARG A 35 -9.46 -15.13 -13.70
N GLY A 36 -10.61 -14.48 -13.81
CA GLY A 36 -11.68 -14.89 -14.72
C GLY A 36 -11.27 -14.89 -16.19
N ALA A 37 -10.34 -14.03 -16.58
CA ALA A 37 -9.73 -13.99 -17.92
C ALA A 37 -8.53 -14.95 -18.10
N GLY A 38 -8.23 -15.81 -17.12
CA GLY A 38 -7.16 -16.80 -17.20
C GLY A 38 -5.75 -16.29 -16.93
N TRP A 39 -5.60 -15.10 -16.38
CA TRP A 39 -4.29 -14.54 -16.02
C TRP A 39 -3.75 -15.12 -14.71
N ASN A 40 -2.43 -15.25 -14.63
CA ASN A 40 -1.74 -15.39 -13.35
C ASN A 40 -1.80 -14.05 -12.60
N VAL A 41 -2.28 -14.06 -11.34
CA VAL A 41 -2.43 -12.83 -10.53
C VAL A 41 -1.53 -12.88 -9.32
N ILE A 42 -0.63 -11.92 -9.20
CA ILE A 42 0.24 -11.71 -8.06
C ILE A 42 -0.20 -10.44 -7.33
N LYS A 43 -0.59 -10.57 -6.06
CA LYS A 43 -0.96 -9.42 -5.22
C LYS A 43 0.19 -9.03 -4.31
N VAL A 44 0.61 -7.77 -4.37
CA VAL A 44 1.65 -7.18 -3.51
C VAL A 44 1.01 -6.10 -2.63
N ILE A 45 0.30 -6.53 -1.60
CA ILE A 45 -0.55 -5.66 -0.78
C ILE A 45 0.20 -5.15 0.44
N TRP A 46 0.84 -6.06 1.19
CA TRP A 46 1.47 -5.78 2.46
C TRP A 46 2.99 -5.89 2.37
N GLY A 47 3.69 -4.93 2.97
CA GLY A 47 5.14 -4.94 3.07
C GLY A 47 5.64 -5.96 4.10
N SER A 48 6.95 -6.21 4.12
CA SER A 48 7.59 -7.22 4.97
C SER A 48 7.37 -6.99 6.48
N GLY A 49 7.13 -5.73 6.90
CA GLY A 49 6.79 -5.44 8.31
C GLY A 49 5.51 -6.09 8.80
N TRP A 50 4.60 -6.48 7.89
CA TRP A 50 3.37 -7.19 8.22
C TRP A 50 3.58 -8.71 8.39
N ASP A 51 4.68 -9.27 7.89
CA ASP A 51 4.90 -10.71 7.88
C ASP A 51 4.86 -11.34 9.29
N PRO A 52 5.46 -10.74 10.35
CA PRO A 52 5.34 -11.27 11.70
C PRO A 52 3.91 -11.29 12.25
N LEU A 53 3.13 -10.24 11.94
CA LEU A 53 1.72 -10.15 12.35
C LEU A 53 0.88 -11.21 11.63
N LEU A 54 1.06 -11.36 10.31
CA LEU A 54 0.37 -12.38 9.51
C LEU A 54 0.74 -13.81 9.95
N GLN A 55 2.00 -14.05 10.33
CA GLN A 55 2.44 -15.34 10.86
C GLN A 55 1.83 -15.65 12.25
N ALA A 56 1.60 -14.61 13.06
CA ALA A 56 0.99 -14.75 14.37
C ALA A 56 -0.55 -14.88 14.31
N ASP A 57 -1.18 -14.56 13.20
CA ASP A 57 -2.63 -14.59 12.99
C ASP A 57 -3.15 -16.02 12.80
N ARG A 58 -3.20 -16.79 13.90
CA ARG A 58 -3.55 -18.21 13.91
C ARG A 58 -5.02 -18.50 13.57
N ASP A 59 -5.89 -17.60 13.91
CA ASP A 59 -7.35 -17.72 13.74
C ASP A 59 -7.92 -16.84 12.63
N GLY A 60 -7.05 -16.13 11.89
CA GLY A 60 -7.42 -15.32 10.73
C GLY A 60 -8.08 -13.99 11.05
N ALA A 61 -8.07 -13.54 12.31
CA ALA A 61 -8.72 -12.30 12.72
C ALA A 61 -8.13 -11.06 12.01
N LEU A 62 -6.81 -11.01 11.85
CA LEU A 62 -6.15 -9.92 11.13
C LEU A 62 -6.48 -9.96 9.64
N VAL A 63 -6.42 -11.13 9.02
CA VAL A 63 -6.76 -11.32 7.61
C VAL A 63 -8.22 -10.95 7.35
N ASP A 64 -9.13 -11.29 8.27
CA ASP A 64 -10.54 -10.92 8.16
C ASP A 64 -10.74 -9.41 8.18
N ILE A 65 -10.13 -8.70 9.14
CA ILE A 65 -10.15 -7.23 9.17
C ILE A 65 -9.57 -6.64 7.88
N MET A 66 -8.44 -7.15 7.41
CA MET A 66 -7.81 -6.70 6.15
C MET A 66 -8.77 -6.86 4.97
N ASN A 67 -9.45 -8.01 4.87
CA ASN A 67 -10.39 -8.29 3.79
C ASN A 67 -11.68 -7.47 3.87
N ASN A 68 -12.11 -7.08 5.07
CA ASN A 68 -13.34 -6.33 5.29
C ASN A 68 -13.14 -4.80 5.36
N THR A 69 -11.89 -4.32 5.41
CA THR A 69 -11.57 -2.89 5.37
C THR A 69 -11.72 -2.34 3.96
N ARG A 70 -12.46 -1.23 3.82
CA ARG A 70 -12.70 -0.57 2.53
C ARG A 70 -11.52 0.29 2.09
N ASP A 71 -11.41 0.55 0.78
CA ASP A 71 -10.36 1.39 0.21
C ASP A 71 -10.33 2.80 0.80
N GLY A 72 -11.52 3.39 1.08
CA GLY A 72 -11.64 4.69 1.74
C GLY A 72 -11.11 4.71 3.18
N ASP A 73 -11.33 3.62 3.94
CA ASP A 73 -10.75 3.49 5.29
C ASP A 73 -9.22 3.39 5.21
N TYR A 74 -8.69 2.61 4.27
CA TYR A 74 -7.23 2.52 4.05
C TYR A 74 -6.60 3.86 3.66
N GLN A 75 -7.31 4.69 2.90
CA GLN A 75 -6.90 6.05 2.59
C GLN A 75 -6.90 6.92 3.85
N THR A 76 -7.96 6.85 4.64
CA THR A 76 -8.10 7.60 5.90
C THR A 76 -6.98 7.24 6.88
N PHE A 77 -6.64 5.96 7.02
CA PHE A 77 -5.52 5.52 7.87
C PHE A 77 -4.20 6.18 7.46
N LYS A 78 -3.95 6.38 6.17
CA LYS A 78 -2.72 7.03 5.69
C LYS A 78 -2.75 8.56 5.72
N ALA A 79 -3.91 9.14 5.89
CA ALA A 79 -4.07 10.59 6.11
C ALA A 79 -3.97 11.00 7.59
N ASN A 80 -3.93 10.02 8.51
CA ASN A 80 -3.80 10.19 9.97
C ASN A 80 -2.42 9.72 10.47
N ASP A 81 -2.38 9.06 11.63
CA ASP A 81 -1.17 8.61 12.31
C ASP A 81 -1.28 7.16 12.84
N GLY A 82 -0.27 6.70 13.57
CA GLY A 82 -0.23 5.37 14.14
C GLY A 82 -1.24 5.13 15.24
N ALA A 83 -1.53 6.15 16.06
CA ALA A 83 -2.56 6.06 17.10
C ALA A 83 -3.94 5.83 16.48
N TYR A 84 -4.25 6.56 15.43
CA TYR A 84 -5.49 6.38 14.68
C TYR A 84 -5.60 4.97 14.06
N VAL A 85 -4.52 4.44 13.50
CA VAL A 85 -4.48 3.07 12.95
C VAL A 85 -4.65 2.03 14.05
N ARG A 86 -4.03 2.23 15.22
CA ARG A 86 -4.20 1.36 16.39
C ARG A 86 -5.67 1.25 16.77
N GLU A 87 -6.35 2.39 16.93
CA GLU A 87 -7.74 2.44 17.38
C GLU A 87 -8.70 1.90 16.29
N HIS A 88 -8.61 2.44 15.07
CA HIS A 88 -9.63 2.25 14.05
C HIS A 88 -9.38 1.07 13.09
N PHE A 89 -8.18 0.47 13.11
CA PHE A 89 -7.88 -0.76 12.37
C PHE A 89 -7.69 -1.93 13.33
N PHE A 90 -6.63 -1.94 14.14
CA PHE A 90 -6.36 -3.05 15.05
C PHE A 90 -7.40 -3.17 16.16
N GLY A 91 -7.96 -2.05 16.62
CA GLY A 91 -8.98 -2.00 17.69
C GLY A 91 -10.36 -2.54 17.28
N ARG A 92 -10.57 -2.89 16.01
CA ARG A 92 -11.84 -3.48 15.54
C ARG A 92 -12.10 -4.88 16.09
N ASP A 93 -11.06 -5.60 16.47
CA ASP A 93 -11.14 -6.91 17.10
C ASP A 93 -10.14 -6.99 18.26
N PRO A 94 -10.56 -7.46 19.46
CA PRO A 94 -9.66 -7.58 20.61
C PRO A 94 -8.41 -8.45 20.34
N ARG A 95 -8.51 -9.43 19.44
CA ARG A 95 -7.40 -10.30 19.07
C ARG A 95 -6.33 -9.53 18.30
N THR A 96 -6.73 -8.69 17.33
CA THR A 96 -5.80 -7.85 16.56
C THR A 96 -5.25 -6.71 17.40
N ALA A 97 -6.04 -6.11 18.30
CA ALA A 97 -5.56 -5.12 19.25
C ALA A 97 -4.41 -5.69 20.11
N LYS A 98 -4.56 -6.94 20.58
CA LYS A 98 -3.54 -7.64 21.36
C LYS A 98 -2.25 -7.90 20.59
N MET A 99 -2.31 -8.07 19.27
CA MET A 99 -1.12 -8.30 18.43
C MET A 99 -0.14 -7.11 18.46
N VAL A 100 -0.66 -5.91 18.71
CA VAL A 100 0.11 -4.65 18.69
C VAL A 100 0.12 -3.94 20.06
N ASP A 101 -0.25 -4.61 21.14
CA ASP A 101 -0.32 -4.03 22.49
C ASP A 101 1.03 -3.48 22.98
N LYS A 102 2.13 -4.12 22.57
CA LYS A 102 3.52 -3.75 22.89
C LYS A 102 4.19 -2.87 21.85
N TRP A 103 3.50 -2.55 20.76
CA TRP A 103 4.06 -1.72 19.69
C TRP A 103 3.83 -0.24 19.99
N THR A 104 4.76 0.61 19.60
CA THR A 104 4.53 2.06 19.61
C THR A 104 3.69 2.47 18.39
N ASP A 105 3.11 3.67 18.45
CA ASP A 105 2.33 4.20 17.33
C ASP A 105 3.22 4.44 16.10
N GLU A 106 4.48 4.82 16.31
CA GLU A 106 5.48 4.96 15.24
C GLU A 106 5.77 3.61 14.56
N GLN A 107 5.85 2.52 15.32
CA GLN A 107 6.03 1.17 14.77
C GLN A 107 4.82 0.75 13.93
N ILE A 108 3.61 1.04 14.38
CA ILE A 108 2.39 0.80 13.60
C ILE A 108 2.39 1.66 12.33
N TRP A 109 2.77 2.93 12.46
CA TRP A 109 2.85 3.85 11.32
C TRP A 109 3.90 3.44 10.29
N ALA A 110 4.99 2.81 10.72
CA ALA A 110 6.06 2.31 9.85
C ALA A 110 5.65 1.09 9.00
N LEU A 111 4.50 0.47 9.25
CA LEU A 111 3.98 -0.63 8.44
C LEU A 111 3.66 -0.15 7.01
N ARG A 112 4.40 -0.68 6.04
CA ARG A 112 4.34 -0.24 4.62
C ARG A 112 3.35 -1.05 3.80
N ARG A 113 2.87 -0.44 2.70
CA ARG A 113 2.21 -1.15 1.62
C ARG A 113 3.23 -1.95 0.82
N GLY A 114 2.80 -3.09 0.25
CA GLY A 114 3.68 -4.01 -0.49
C GLY A 114 4.33 -3.37 -1.71
N GLY A 115 3.62 -2.48 -2.42
CA GLY A 115 4.16 -1.75 -3.57
C GLY A 115 5.31 -0.79 -3.25
N HIS A 116 5.54 -0.50 -1.96
CA HIS A 116 6.68 0.30 -1.48
C HIS A 116 7.72 -0.56 -0.74
N ASP A 117 7.65 -1.87 -0.87
CA ASP A 117 8.61 -2.82 -0.31
C ASP A 117 9.42 -3.46 -1.43
N TYR A 118 10.69 -3.08 -1.54
CA TYR A 118 11.56 -3.53 -2.64
C TYR A 118 11.72 -5.06 -2.67
N ARG A 119 11.75 -5.74 -1.51
CA ARG A 119 11.84 -7.20 -1.44
C ARG A 119 10.58 -7.86 -2.00
N LYS A 120 9.40 -7.36 -1.61
CA LYS A 120 8.11 -7.87 -2.09
C LYS A 120 7.97 -7.64 -3.60
N ILE A 121 8.33 -6.45 -4.09
CA ILE A 121 8.31 -6.10 -5.52
C ILE A 121 9.28 -6.97 -6.31
N TYR A 122 10.53 -7.11 -5.85
CA TYR A 122 11.50 -7.98 -6.51
C TYR A 122 10.99 -9.41 -6.65
N ASN A 123 10.45 -9.98 -5.57
CA ASN A 123 9.92 -11.34 -5.59
C ASN A 123 8.71 -11.49 -6.50
N ALA A 124 7.85 -10.47 -6.58
CA ALA A 124 6.71 -10.45 -7.50
C ALA A 124 7.16 -10.46 -8.95
N TYR A 125 8.13 -9.62 -9.33
CA TYR A 125 8.70 -9.64 -10.68
C TYR A 125 9.41 -10.95 -11.00
N LYS A 126 10.19 -11.48 -10.05
CA LYS A 126 10.84 -12.78 -10.23
C LYS A 126 9.83 -13.88 -10.48
N ALA A 127 8.75 -13.95 -9.70
CA ALA A 127 7.69 -14.92 -9.89
C ALA A 127 6.96 -14.72 -11.24
N ALA A 128 6.67 -13.47 -11.61
CA ALA A 128 6.02 -13.15 -12.88
C ALA A 128 6.84 -13.58 -14.10
N THR A 129 8.15 -13.31 -14.09
CA THR A 129 9.04 -13.65 -15.22
C THR A 129 9.33 -15.15 -15.35
N GLN A 130 9.18 -15.89 -14.26
CA GLN A 130 9.35 -17.36 -14.26
C GLN A 130 8.07 -18.13 -14.58
N PHE A 131 6.92 -17.48 -14.43
CA PHE A 131 5.63 -18.14 -14.71
C PHE A 131 5.46 -18.38 -16.21
N LYS A 132 4.89 -19.55 -16.57
CA LYS A 132 4.64 -19.97 -17.95
C LYS A 132 3.17 -20.39 -18.11
N GLY A 133 2.70 -20.28 -19.35
CA GLY A 133 1.37 -20.74 -19.75
C GLY A 133 0.26 -19.69 -19.74
N ALA A 134 0.48 -18.53 -19.11
CA ALA A 134 -0.47 -17.42 -19.17
C ALA A 134 0.25 -16.08 -18.89
N PRO A 135 -0.31 -14.93 -19.31
CA PRO A 135 0.20 -13.63 -18.92
C PRO A 135 0.02 -13.39 -17.42
N THR A 136 0.87 -12.56 -16.84
CA THR A 136 0.84 -12.23 -15.41
C THR A 136 0.40 -10.79 -15.17
N VAL A 137 -0.43 -10.56 -14.17
CA VAL A 137 -0.69 -9.21 -13.61
C VAL A 137 -0.16 -9.13 -12.19
N VAL A 138 0.58 -8.08 -11.89
CA VAL A 138 1.01 -7.70 -10.54
C VAL A 138 0.12 -6.55 -10.06
N LEU A 139 -0.67 -6.79 -9.01
CA LEU A 139 -1.49 -5.77 -8.36
C LEU A 139 -0.69 -5.22 -7.17
N ALA A 140 -0.02 -4.08 -7.37
CA ALA A 140 0.86 -3.48 -6.37
C ALA A 140 0.13 -2.40 -5.57
N CYS A 141 -0.13 -2.65 -4.29
CA CYS A 141 -0.76 -1.69 -3.39
C CYS A 141 0.25 -0.61 -2.98
N THR A 142 -0.06 0.63 -3.30
CA THR A 142 0.79 1.80 -3.07
C THR A 142 0.03 2.91 -2.32
N ILE A 143 0.70 4.03 -2.10
CA ILE A 143 0.14 5.23 -1.51
C ILE A 143 0.35 6.38 -2.50
N LYS A 144 -0.71 7.09 -2.84
CA LYS A 144 -0.64 8.30 -3.67
C LYS A 144 0.20 9.36 -2.96
N GLY A 145 1.19 9.93 -3.67
CA GLY A 145 2.11 10.90 -3.07
C GLY A 145 3.06 10.31 -2.03
N TYR A 146 3.38 9.02 -2.15
CA TYR A 146 4.36 8.36 -1.27
C TYR A 146 5.69 9.12 -1.26
N ASP A 147 6.26 9.26 -0.07
CA ASP A 147 7.50 10.00 0.22
C ASP A 147 7.49 11.53 -0.02
N LEU A 148 6.38 12.11 -0.49
CA LEU A 148 6.26 13.58 -0.58
C LEU A 148 6.01 14.27 0.76
N GLY A 149 5.90 13.52 1.86
CA GLY A 149 5.63 14.03 3.20
C GLY A 149 4.17 13.88 3.63
N THR A 150 3.92 14.22 4.91
CA THR A 150 2.60 14.00 5.54
C THR A 150 1.50 14.92 5.00
N HIS A 151 1.88 16.05 4.37
CA HIS A 151 0.92 16.96 3.74
C HIS A 151 0.36 16.40 2.41
N PHE A 152 1.01 15.36 1.84
CA PHE A 152 0.69 14.83 0.51
C PHE A 152 0.26 13.37 0.54
N ALA A 153 0.97 12.54 1.29
CA ALA A 153 0.78 11.09 1.24
C ALA A 153 -0.65 10.69 1.64
N GLY A 154 -1.33 9.99 0.73
CA GLY A 154 -2.69 9.49 0.94
C GLY A 154 -3.81 10.51 0.87
N ARG A 155 -3.54 11.77 0.53
CA ARG A 155 -4.53 12.85 0.49
C ARG A 155 -5.13 13.05 -0.90
N ASN A 156 -6.43 13.40 -0.95
CA ASN A 156 -7.12 13.70 -2.22
C ASN A 156 -6.50 14.92 -2.92
N ALA A 157 -6.15 15.98 -2.15
CA ALA A 157 -5.55 17.20 -2.67
C ALA A 157 -4.25 16.96 -3.46
N THR A 158 -3.52 15.88 -3.18
CA THR A 158 -2.26 15.52 -3.85
C THR A 158 -2.39 15.44 -5.37
N HIS A 159 -3.55 15.07 -5.90
CA HIS A 159 -3.76 15.00 -7.35
C HIS A 159 -3.70 16.37 -8.03
N GLN A 160 -4.14 17.42 -7.35
CA GLN A 160 -4.23 18.77 -7.91
C GLN A 160 -3.06 19.67 -7.53
N MET A 161 -2.15 19.21 -6.68
CA MET A 161 -1.01 19.99 -6.25
C MET A 161 -0.01 20.16 -7.39
N LYS A 162 0.26 21.42 -7.74
CA LYS A 162 1.17 21.78 -8.84
C LYS A 162 2.59 22.10 -8.36
N LYS A 163 2.75 22.49 -7.10
CA LYS A 163 4.03 22.88 -6.51
C LYS A 163 4.13 22.41 -5.07
N LEU A 164 5.31 21.96 -4.68
CA LEU A 164 5.68 21.74 -3.29
C LEU A 164 6.18 23.05 -2.67
N ALA A 165 5.93 23.25 -1.39
CA ALA A 165 6.62 24.29 -0.64
C ALA A 165 8.12 23.98 -0.54
N LEU A 166 8.96 25.00 -0.35
CA LEU A 166 10.41 24.81 -0.27
C LEU A 166 10.81 23.82 0.84
N GLU A 167 10.12 23.89 1.97
CA GLU A 167 10.38 22.97 3.09
C GLU A 167 10.04 21.52 2.73
N ASP A 168 8.92 21.28 2.03
CA ASP A 168 8.55 19.94 1.55
C ASP A 168 9.58 19.41 0.54
N LEU A 169 10.10 20.28 -0.34
CA LEU A 169 11.17 19.94 -1.29
C LEU A 169 12.47 19.54 -0.58
N LYS A 170 12.85 20.25 0.48
CA LYS A 170 14.02 19.92 1.29
C LYS A 170 13.84 18.56 1.97
N GLN A 171 12.70 18.32 2.62
CA GLN A 171 12.39 17.05 3.24
C GLN A 171 12.40 15.90 2.23
N PHE A 172 11.86 16.11 1.03
CA PHE A 172 11.87 15.12 -0.05
C PHE A 172 13.29 14.82 -0.51
N ARG A 173 14.10 15.85 -0.78
CA ARG A 173 15.51 15.72 -1.13
C ARG A 173 16.30 14.93 -0.08
N ASP A 174 16.16 15.32 1.20
CA ASP A 174 16.90 14.72 2.30
C ASP A 174 16.53 13.25 2.49
N ARG A 175 15.24 12.93 2.37
CA ARG A 175 14.74 11.56 2.47
C ARG A 175 15.25 10.66 1.35
N LEU A 176 15.42 11.20 0.15
CA LEU A 176 15.96 10.48 -1.00
C LEU A 176 17.48 10.59 -1.12
N GLU A 177 18.14 11.26 -0.17
CA GLU A 177 19.60 11.47 -0.16
C GLU A 177 20.12 12.10 -1.47
N ILE A 178 19.32 13.00 -2.08
CA ILE A 178 19.70 13.68 -3.33
C ILE A 178 20.76 14.73 -3.02
N PRO A 179 21.95 14.66 -3.64
CA PRO A 179 23.09 15.53 -3.29
C PRO A 179 22.98 16.94 -3.89
N ILE A 180 21.91 17.65 -3.55
CA ILE A 180 21.63 19.03 -3.98
C ILE A 180 21.61 19.95 -2.73
N SER A 181 22.35 21.06 -2.78
CA SER A 181 22.38 22.03 -1.68
C SER A 181 21.11 22.89 -1.63
N ASP A 182 20.81 23.44 -0.46
CA ASP A 182 19.67 24.36 -0.25
C ASP A 182 19.70 25.59 -1.16
N LYS A 183 20.88 25.97 -1.69
CA LYS A 183 21.04 27.14 -2.59
C LYS A 183 20.49 26.88 -3.99
N VAL A 184 20.23 25.63 -4.36
CA VAL A 184 19.82 25.22 -5.71
C VAL A 184 18.36 24.77 -5.73
N LEU A 185 17.75 24.56 -4.57
CA LEU A 185 16.33 24.29 -4.41
C LEU A 185 15.53 25.59 -4.48
#